data_1973a976adf040210449f7d3bacf86d7
#
_entry.id   1973a976adf040210449f7d3bacf86d7
#
_cell.length_a   1.000
_cell.length_b   1.000
_cell.length_c   1.000
_cell.angle_alpha   90.00
_cell.angle_beta   90.00
_cell.angle_gamma   90.00
#
_symmetry.space_group_name_H-M   'P 1'
#
loop_
_entity.id
_entity.type
_entity.pdbx_description
1 polymer ?
#
loop_
_entity_poly.entity_id
_entity_poly.type
_entity_poly.pdbx_seq_one_letter_code
_entity_poly.pdbx_strand_id
1 'polypeptide(L)'
;MRCLRSCVPRTAVTVGRGYGGGFCLSIPSQNAHLGYNREDSAKKGNAMDQISIFDYQKEQNVPSSAPLADRMRPTSLEDYVGQRHLLGKGMLLRRMLEQDQISSMIFWGPPGVGKTTLARIIANRTRSGFVNFSAVTSGIREIKEIMRQAEENRAYGVRTLCFVDEIHRFNRAQQDAFLPYVEKGSITLIGATTENPSFEINAALLSRCKVFVLKELTADDLTELLTRALTDKRGFGSMDVHMEQELIAAVATFANGDARTALNTLEMAVLNGEIASDGSITVKKETLEQCLGKKTLLYDKKGEEHYNLISALHKSMRNSDPDAAVYWLARMLEAGEDPLFIARRLIRFASEDIGLADNQALQVAVSAYQACHFNGMPECNVNLTQAVIYLSLAPRSNAAYRAYEAAKADALTRLSEPVPLVIRNAPTRLMDELHYGEGYVYAHDTEEKIARMTCLPDGLKDRQYYQPGTQGEETVWKERLEKSRAFRE
;
A
#
# COMPACT_ATOMS: atom_id res chain seq x y z
N MET A 1 32.21 -29.69 32.12
CA MET A 1 32.93 -30.93 31.66
C MET A 1 32.96 -30.89 30.13
N ARG A 2 34.19 -30.83 29.56
CA ARG A 2 34.73 -31.29 28.27
C ARG A 2 33.81 -31.18 27.04
N CYS A 3 34.04 -30.26 26.10
CA CYS A 3 35.00 -30.36 24.96
C CYS A 3 34.90 -31.63 24.14
N LEU A 4 34.49 -31.51 22.89
CA LEU A 4 35.15 -32.19 21.77
C LEU A 4 34.89 -31.44 20.44
N ARG A 5 36.02 -31.05 19.84
CA ARG A 5 36.20 -30.59 18.44
C ARG A 5 36.33 -31.82 17.52
N SER A 6 35.95 -31.71 16.27
CA SER A 6 36.66 -32.32 15.10
C SER A 6 35.85 -31.98 13.85
N CYS A 7 36.36 -31.36 12.90
CA CYS A 7 37.36 -31.62 11.86
C CYS A 7 36.68 -31.70 10.48
N VAL A 8 37.07 -30.77 9.63
CA VAL A 8 36.86 -30.71 8.17
C VAL A 8 37.75 -31.74 7.49
N PRO A 9 37.42 -32.25 6.33
CA PRO A 9 38.43 -32.34 5.28
C PRO A 9 38.08 -31.67 3.97
N ARG A 10 39.05 -30.91 3.47
CA ARG A 10 39.22 -30.48 2.10
C ARG A 10 39.50 -31.66 1.21
N THR A 11 38.91 -31.69 0.01
CA THR A 11 39.47 -32.49 -1.09
C THR A 11 39.59 -31.59 -2.31
N ALA A 12 40.82 -31.50 -2.77
CA ALA A 12 41.28 -30.93 -4.03
C ALA A 12 40.95 -31.89 -5.20
N VAL A 13 40.58 -31.37 -6.35
CA VAL A 13 40.59 -32.10 -7.60
C VAL A 13 41.34 -31.31 -8.65
N THR A 14 42.23 -32.02 -9.23
CA THR A 14 43.30 -31.73 -10.20
C THR A 14 42.80 -31.35 -11.59
N VAL A 15 43.66 -30.58 -12.22
CA VAL A 15 43.65 -30.11 -13.63
C VAL A 15 43.83 -31.28 -14.62
N GLY A 16 43.05 -31.26 -15.70
CA GLY A 16 43.27 -32.02 -16.92
C GLY A 16 43.28 -31.11 -18.15
N ARG A 17 44.42 -31.10 -18.86
CA ARG A 17 44.67 -30.42 -20.15
C ARG A 17 44.10 -31.21 -21.32
N GLY A 18 43.70 -30.50 -22.38
CA GLY A 18 43.64 -31.07 -23.72
C GLY A 18 43.04 -30.13 -24.80
N TYR A 19 43.93 -29.57 -25.65
CA TYR A 19 43.86 -29.24 -27.11
C TYR A 19 42.52 -28.73 -27.69
N GLY A 20 42.37 -27.66 -28.47
CA GLY A 20 43.22 -26.98 -29.44
C GLY A 20 42.30 -26.30 -30.46
N GLY A 21 42.64 -25.17 -31.01
CA GLY A 21 41.94 -24.58 -32.16
C GLY A 21 41.70 -23.05 -32.04
N GLY A 22 42.70 -22.28 -32.41
CA GLY A 22 42.60 -20.82 -32.44
C GLY A 22 41.94 -20.31 -33.73
N PHE A 23 41.26 -19.19 -33.63
CA PHE A 23 41.10 -18.22 -34.72
C PHE A 23 41.32 -16.83 -34.13
N CYS A 24 42.43 -16.24 -34.61
CA CYS A 24 42.83 -14.85 -34.37
C CYS A 24 42.17 -13.97 -35.43
N LEU A 25 41.39 -12.99 -35.03
CA LEU A 25 41.04 -11.87 -35.90
C LEU A 25 41.64 -10.60 -35.30
N SER A 26 42.65 -10.12 -36.00
CA SER A 26 43.41 -8.89 -35.81
C SER A 26 42.55 -7.65 -36.13
N ILE A 27 42.55 -6.67 -35.23
CA ILE A 27 42.07 -5.31 -35.48
C ILE A 27 43.30 -4.40 -35.60
N PRO A 28 43.40 -3.60 -36.65
CA PRO A 28 44.57 -2.71 -36.82
C PRO A 28 44.42 -1.42 -36.00
N SER A 29 45.47 -1.09 -35.29
CA SER A 29 45.73 0.21 -34.69
C SER A 29 46.04 1.26 -35.75
N GLN A 30 45.37 2.41 -35.75
CA GLN A 30 45.88 3.64 -36.34
C GLN A 30 45.98 4.73 -35.27
N ASN A 31 47.25 5.03 -34.97
CA ASN A 31 47.67 6.27 -34.31
C ASN A 31 47.58 7.43 -35.29
N ALA A 32 46.99 8.55 -34.84
CA ALA A 32 47.25 9.86 -35.40
C ALA A 32 47.36 10.88 -34.28
N HIS A 33 48.58 11.36 -34.07
CA HIS A 33 48.92 12.57 -33.33
C HIS A 33 48.31 13.78 -34.00
N LEU A 34 47.73 14.72 -33.21
CA LEU A 34 47.75 16.15 -33.51
C LEU A 34 47.39 16.96 -32.26
N GLY A 35 48.31 17.72 -31.70
CA GLY A 35 48.27 19.17 -31.64
C GLY A 35 47.57 19.72 -30.40
N TYR A 36 48.40 20.00 -29.36
CA TYR A 36 48.04 20.91 -28.26
C TYR A 36 47.98 22.35 -28.78
N ASN A 37 46.80 23.00 -28.66
CA ASN A 37 46.75 24.45 -28.63
C ASN A 37 45.89 24.88 -27.43
N ARG A 38 46.55 25.62 -26.52
CA ARG A 38 45.92 26.46 -25.49
C ARG A 38 45.33 27.68 -26.20
N GLU A 39 44.06 27.89 -25.97
CA GLU A 39 43.35 29.18 -25.86
C GLU A 39 41.84 28.86 -25.92
N ASP A 40 41.19 29.02 -24.76
CA ASP A 40 39.89 29.72 -24.66
C ASP A 40 39.29 29.47 -23.30
N SER A 41 39.64 30.36 -22.39
CA SER A 41 38.85 30.62 -21.19
C SER A 41 37.70 31.56 -21.58
N ALA A 42 36.55 31.00 -21.96
CA ALA A 42 35.25 31.69 -21.92
C ALA A 42 34.17 30.82 -22.60
N LYS A 43 33.51 29.95 -21.82
CA LYS A 43 32.13 29.42 -22.04
C LYS A 43 31.76 28.43 -20.94
N LYS A 44 31.67 28.89 -19.71
CA LYS A 44 30.93 28.23 -18.64
C LYS A 44 29.55 28.91 -18.51
N GLY A 45 28.74 28.70 -19.47
CA GLY A 45 27.32 29.02 -19.44
C GLY A 45 26.65 28.10 -20.44
N ASN A 46 25.70 27.26 -19.95
CA ASN A 46 24.81 26.39 -20.72
C ASN A 46 25.02 24.87 -20.69
N ALA A 47 25.69 24.29 -19.67
CA ALA A 47 25.60 22.84 -19.49
C ALA A 47 24.36 22.36 -18.72
N MET A 48 23.65 23.27 -18.00
CA MET A 48 22.49 22.90 -17.18
C MET A 48 21.16 22.89 -17.97
N ASP A 49 21.00 23.75 -18.97
CA ASP A 49 19.80 23.76 -19.83
C ASP A 49 19.74 22.56 -20.78
N GLN A 50 20.89 21.99 -21.14
CA GLN A 50 20.93 20.84 -22.05
C GLN A 50 20.51 19.52 -21.39
N ILE A 51 20.79 19.30 -20.12
CA ILE A 51 20.39 18.08 -19.42
C ILE A 51 18.87 18.04 -19.19
N SER A 52 18.24 19.16 -18.86
CA SER A 52 16.77 19.23 -18.66
C SER A 52 15.99 19.13 -19.97
N ILE A 53 16.54 19.66 -21.08
CA ILE A 53 15.91 19.60 -22.41
C ILE A 53 16.06 18.19 -23.02
N PHE A 54 17.19 17.51 -22.82
CA PHE A 54 17.38 16.15 -23.30
C PHE A 54 16.56 15.13 -22.55
N ASP A 55 16.35 15.29 -21.24
CA ASP A 55 15.44 14.44 -20.47
C ASP A 55 13.98 14.71 -20.84
N TYR A 56 13.62 15.96 -21.07
CA TYR A 56 12.27 16.35 -21.53
C TYR A 56 11.96 15.83 -22.95
N GLN A 57 12.93 15.84 -23.85
CA GLN A 57 12.78 15.29 -25.21
C GLN A 57 12.79 13.77 -25.24
N LYS A 58 13.52 13.11 -24.33
CA LYS A 58 13.46 11.66 -24.16
C LYS A 58 12.11 11.16 -23.65
N GLU A 59 11.44 11.94 -22.80
CA GLU A 59 10.12 11.56 -22.29
C GLU A 59 8.99 11.77 -23.31
N GLN A 60 9.15 12.65 -24.30
CA GLN A 60 8.17 12.84 -25.38
C GLN A 60 8.28 11.79 -26.50
N ASN A 61 9.43 11.15 -26.65
CA ASN A 61 9.65 10.07 -27.61
C ASN A 61 9.69 8.72 -26.90
N VAL A 62 8.57 8.29 -26.31
CA VAL A 62 8.43 6.92 -25.83
C VAL A 62 8.48 6.01 -27.06
N PRO A 63 9.46 5.09 -27.18
CA PRO A 63 9.53 4.20 -28.32
C PRO A 63 8.24 3.42 -28.47
N SER A 64 7.82 3.14 -29.70
CA SER A 64 6.64 2.31 -29.99
C SER A 64 6.74 0.90 -29.35
N SER A 65 7.93 0.49 -28.96
CA SER A 65 8.23 -0.75 -28.24
C SER A 65 8.05 -0.66 -26.71
N ALA A 66 7.73 0.53 -26.14
CA ALA A 66 7.48 0.64 -24.71
C ALA A 66 6.12 0.03 -24.33
N PRO A 67 5.97 -0.53 -23.10
CA PRO A 67 4.71 -1.08 -22.63
C PRO A 67 3.56 -0.07 -22.71
N LEU A 68 2.35 -0.53 -23.04
CA LEU A 68 1.16 0.31 -23.16
C LEU A 68 0.93 1.19 -21.93
N ALA A 69 1.16 0.65 -20.74
CA ALA A 69 1.04 1.39 -19.48
C ALA A 69 1.96 2.61 -19.38
N ASP A 70 3.14 2.58 -20.02
CA ASP A 70 4.04 3.73 -20.07
C ASP A 70 3.67 4.69 -21.20
N ARG A 71 3.26 4.18 -22.37
CA ARG A 71 2.81 4.99 -23.51
C ARG A 71 1.53 5.78 -23.19
N MET A 72 0.61 5.18 -22.46
CA MET A 72 -0.67 5.78 -22.04
C MET A 72 -0.57 6.64 -20.78
N ARG A 73 0.62 6.85 -20.23
CA ARG A 73 0.80 7.67 -19.03
C ARG A 73 0.30 9.09 -19.24
N PRO A 74 -0.64 9.59 -18.42
CA PRO A 74 -1.16 10.96 -18.53
C PRO A 74 -0.06 12.01 -18.35
N THR A 75 -0.09 13.05 -19.16
CA THR A 75 0.83 14.19 -19.09
C THR A 75 0.15 15.44 -18.53
N SER A 76 -1.17 15.46 -18.49
CA SER A 76 -2.00 16.57 -17.97
C SER A 76 -3.03 16.07 -16.95
N LEU A 77 -3.62 17.01 -16.19
CA LEU A 77 -4.71 16.68 -15.25
C LEU A 77 -6.00 16.28 -15.96
N GLU A 78 -6.19 16.76 -17.16
CA GLU A 78 -7.35 16.49 -18.01
C GLU A 78 -7.33 15.05 -18.52
N ASP A 79 -6.12 14.51 -18.75
CA ASP A 79 -5.90 13.10 -19.13
C ASP A 79 -5.92 12.15 -17.93
N TYR A 80 -5.84 12.67 -16.71
CA TYR A 80 -5.73 11.86 -15.51
C TYR A 80 -7.09 11.32 -15.09
N VAL A 81 -7.22 10.00 -15.12
CA VAL A 81 -8.47 9.29 -14.80
C VAL A 81 -8.59 9.04 -13.30
N GLY A 82 -9.80 9.18 -12.76
CA GLY A 82 -10.12 8.90 -11.37
C GLY A 82 -9.73 10.01 -10.38
N GLN A 83 -9.62 9.67 -9.10
CA GLN A 83 -9.25 10.55 -7.97
C GLN A 83 -10.08 11.84 -7.89
N ARG A 84 -11.36 11.80 -8.25
CA ARG A 84 -12.25 12.98 -8.31
C ARG A 84 -12.38 13.69 -6.96
N HIS A 85 -12.23 12.98 -5.84
CA HIS A 85 -12.23 13.53 -4.47
C HIS A 85 -11.00 14.39 -4.15
N LEU A 86 -9.90 14.29 -4.92
CA LEU A 86 -8.69 15.11 -4.79
C LEU A 86 -8.56 16.15 -5.89
N LEU A 87 -8.93 15.78 -7.12
CA LEU A 87 -8.68 16.55 -8.34
C LEU A 87 -9.95 17.18 -8.95
N GLY A 88 -11.13 16.91 -8.38
CA GLY A 88 -12.39 17.54 -8.81
C GLY A 88 -12.37 19.06 -8.61
N LYS A 89 -13.27 19.77 -9.31
CA LYS A 89 -13.41 21.23 -9.18
C LYS A 89 -13.62 21.63 -7.72
N GLY A 90 -12.83 22.58 -7.22
CA GLY A 90 -12.91 23.08 -5.85
C GLY A 90 -12.23 22.19 -4.79
N MET A 91 -11.67 21.04 -5.16
CA MET A 91 -10.92 20.21 -4.23
C MET A 91 -9.56 20.81 -3.89
N LEU A 92 -9.07 20.51 -2.69
CA LEU A 92 -7.90 21.18 -2.13
C LEU A 92 -6.65 21.00 -3.02
N LEU A 93 -6.33 19.77 -3.44
CA LEU A 93 -5.15 19.51 -4.28
C LEU A 93 -5.28 20.23 -5.63
N ARG A 94 -6.47 20.22 -6.23
CA ARG A 94 -6.75 20.94 -7.48
C ARG A 94 -6.50 22.43 -7.32
N ARG A 95 -7.00 23.06 -6.24
CA ARG A 95 -6.77 24.50 -5.96
C ARG A 95 -5.31 24.84 -5.75
N MET A 96 -4.56 24.01 -5.02
CA MET A 96 -3.11 24.19 -4.83
C MET A 96 -2.37 24.21 -6.17
N LEU A 97 -2.77 23.32 -7.09
CA LEU A 97 -2.21 23.23 -8.44
C LEU A 97 -2.59 24.44 -9.31
N GLU A 98 -3.83 24.92 -9.22
CA GLU A 98 -4.31 26.08 -9.98
C GLU A 98 -3.68 27.39 -9.50
N GLN A 99 -3.36 27.49 -8.20
CA GLN A 99 -2.72 28.65 -7.59
C GLN A 99 -1.19 28.61 -7.61
N ASP A 100 -0.59 27.54 -8.15
CA ASP A 100 0.86 27.27 -8.09
C ASP A 100 1.46 27.34 -6.67
N GLN A 101 0.65 26.94 -5.66
CA GLN A 101 1.02 26.92 -4.25
C GLN A 101 1.17 25.48 -3.77
N ILE A 102 2.26 24.85 -4.19
CA ILE A 102 2.54 23.45 -3.86
C ILE A 102 3.39 23.39 -2.59
N SER A 103 2.91 22.67 -1.59
CA SER A 103 3.66 22.29 -0.39
C SER A 103 4.08 20.83 -0.46
N SER A 104 5.03 20.44 0.39
CA SER A 104 5.43 19.03 0.51
C SER A 104 4.24 18.14 0.90
N MET A 105 4.18 16.94 0.32
CA MET A 105 3.03 16.05 0.48
C MET A 105 3.42 14.59 0.41
N ILE A 106 2.55 13.74 0.95
CA ILE A 106 2.64 12.27 0.87
C ILE A 106 1.42 11.75 0.12
N PHE A 107 1.64 10.98 -0.92
CA PHE A 107 0.61 10.23 -1.63
C PHE A 107 0.53 8.82 -1.05
N TRP A 108 -0.55 8.52 -0.35
CA TRP A 108 -0.81 7.21 0.21
C TRP A 108 -1.95 6.51 -0.55
N GLY A 109 -1.72 5.27 -0.97
CA GLY A 109 -2.75 4.48 -1.64
C GLY A 109 -2.17 3.23 -2.32
N PRO A 110 -3.02 2.35 -2.83
CA PRO A 110 -2.62 1.08 -3.43
C PRO A 110 -1.73 1.25 -4.67
N PRO A 111 -1.08 0.18 -5.16
CA PRO A 111 -0.32 0.24 -6.40
C PRO A 111 -1.22 0.58 -7.61
N GLY A 112 -0.64 1.07 -8.69
CA GLY A 112 -1.33 1.31 -9.97
C GLY A 112 -2.36 2.45 -10.02
N VAL A 113 -2.59 3.19 -8.91
CA VAL A 113 -3.58 4.30 -8.86
C VAL A 113 -3.04 5.65 -9.38
N GLY A 114 -1.81 5.67 -9.90
CA GLY A 114 -1.24 6.85 -10.56
C GLY A 114 -0.43 7.80 -9.66
N LYS A 115 0.05 7.39 -8.46
CA LYS A 115 0.86 8.24 -7.56
C LYS A 115 2.05 8.92 -8.26
N THR A 116 2.89 8.15 -8.93
CA THR A 116 4.06 8.63 -9.67
C THR A 116 3.67 9.54 -10.84
N THR A 117 2.60 9.19 -11.54
CA THR A 117 2.05 9.97 -12.65
C THR A 117 1.56 11.34 -12.18
N LEU A 118 0.83 11.37 -11.06
CA LEU A 118 0.34 12.62 -10.48
C LEU A 118 1.50 13.54 -10.07
N ALA A 119 2.56 13.00 -9.48
CA ALA A 119 3.74 13.78 -9.12
C ALA A 119 4.42 14.41 -10.35
N ARG A 120 4.51 13.68 -11.47
CA ARG A 120 5.05 14.22 -12.74
C ARG A 120 4.17 15.32 -13.32
N ILE A 121 2.86 15.13 -13.32
CA ILE A 121 1.91 16.17 -13.79
C ILE A 121 2.07 17.44 -12.95
N ILE A 122 2.22 17.30 -11.62
CA ILE A 122 2.46 18.45 -10.72
C ILE A 122 3.75 19.17 -11.09
N ALA A 123 4.86 18.45 -11.29
CA ALA A 123 6.14 19.04 -11.66
C ALA A 123 6.06 19.80 -12.99
N ASN A 124 5.45 19.20 -14.00
CA ASN A 124 5.28 19.82 -15.31
C ASN A 124 4.43 21.10 -15.23
N ARG A 125 3.32 21.06 -14.48
CA ARG A 125 2.43 22.19 -14.33
C ARG A 125 3.06 23.37 -13.58
N THR A 126 3.90 23.08 -12.57
CA THR A 126 4.56 24.09 -11.74
C THR A 126 5.91 24.55 -12.30
N ARG A 127 6.31 24.06 -13.46
CA ARG A 127 7.62 24.33 -14.10
C ARG A 127 8.79 24.11 -13.14
N SER A 128 8.67 23.12 -12.27
CA SER A 128 9.70 22.74 -11.30
C SER A 128 10.65 21.70 -11.90
N GLY A 129 11.93 21.79 -11.57
CA GLY A 129 12.87 20.70 -11.85
C GLY A 129 12.39 19.43 -11.13
N PHE A 130 12.25 18.33 -11.87
CA PHE A 130 11.75 17.06 -11.31
C PHE A 130 12.90 16.10 -11.05
N VAL A 131 13.06 15.70 -9.80
CA VAL A 131 14.05 14.69 -9.38
C VAL A 131 13.32 13.49 -8.84
N ASN A 132 13.58 12.32 -9.41
CA ASN A 132 12.96 11.06 -9.00
C ASN A 132 13.95 10.18 -8.24
N PHE A 133 13.63 9.86 -6.98
CA PHE A 133 14.38 8.91 -6.17
C PHE A 133 13.66 7.57 -6.12
N SER A 134 14.41 6.51 -6.33
CA SER A 134 13.95 5.18 -5.97
C SER A 134 14.48 4.83 -4.58
N ALA A 135 13.59 4.56 -3.64
CA ALA A 135 14.00 4.15 -2.29
C ALA A 135 14.80 2.84 -2.26
N VAL A 136 14.78 2.06 -3.34
CA VAL A 136 15.53 0.81 -3.46
C VAL A 136 16.99 1.03 -3.85
N THR A 137 17.27 2.06 -4.67
CA THR A 137 18.61 2.27 -5.27
C THR A 137 19.33 3.50 -4.73
N SER A 138 18.63 4.50 -4.21
CA SER A 138 19.22 5.78 -3.83
C SER A 138 19.87 5.75 -2.44
N GLY A 139 21.17 6.00 -2.40
CA GLY A 139 21.95 6.08 -1.17
C GLY A 139 21.90 7.47 -0.51
N ILE A 140 22.22 7.56 0.79
CA ILE A 140 22.23 8.83 1.55
C ILE A 140 23.17 9.89 0.97
N ARG A 141 24.26 9.47 0.31
CA ARG A 141 25.22 10.39 -0.35
C ARG A 141 24.59 11.06 -1.56
N GLU A 142 23.89 10.28 -2.38
CA GLU A 142 23.15 10.77 -3.55
C GLU A 142 22.05 11.75 -3.14
N ILE A 143 21.26 11.41 -2.10
CA ILE A 143 20.25 12.30 -1.55
C ILE A 143 20.87 13.65 -1.17
N LYS A 144 21.97 13.65 -0.40
CA LYS A 144 22.65 14.88 0.04
C LYS A 144 23.19 15.73 -1.12
N GLU A 145 23.74 15.10 -2.16
CA GLU A 145 24.26 15.80 -3.33
C GLU A 145 23.15 16.48 -4.13
N ILE A 146 22.04 15.78 -4.34
CA ILE A 146 20.87 16.35 -5.04
C ILE A 146 20.22 17.46 -4.20
N MET A 147 20.19 17.31 -2.87
CA MET A 147 19.70 18.37 -1.98
C MET A 147 20.56 19.63 -2.05
N ARG A 148 21.89 19.50 -2.12
CA ARG A 148 22.80 20.62 -2.31
C ARG A 148 22.54 21.33 -3.64
N GLN A 149 22.36 20.58 -4.69
CA GLN A 149 22.03 21.08 -6.02
C GLN A 149 20.69 21.82 -6.05
N ALA A 150 19.68 21.30 -5.35
CA ALA A 150 18.38 21.95 -5.21
C ALA A 150 18.49 23.30 -4.45
N GLU A 151 19.38 23.40 -3.46
CA GLU A 151 19.62 24.66 -2.73
C GLU A 151 20.33 25.70 -3.62
N GLU A 152 21.27 25.27 -4.45
CA GLU A 152 21.89 26.11 -5.49
C GLU A 152 20.86 26.59 -6.53
N ASN A 153 20.04 25.68 -7.05
CA ASN A 153 18.97 26.00 -8.00
C ASN A 153 18.00 27.04 -7.46
N ARG A 154 17.65 26.93 -6.16
CA ARG A 154 16.79 27.90 -5.49
C ARG A 154 17.37 29.32 -5.50
N ALA A 155 18.70 29.46 -5.36
CA ALA A 155 19.34 30.77 -5.42
C ALA A 155 19.14 31.47 -6.79
N TYR A 156 18.89 30.68 -7.84
CA TYR A 156 18.56 31.16 -9.20
C TYR A 156 17.05 31.21 -9.47
N GLY A 157 16.20 31.02 -8.43
CA GLY A 157 14.75 31.05 -8.57
C GLY A 157 14.13 29.79 -9.16
N VAL A 158 14.91 28.71 -9.33
CA VAL A 158 14.40 27.43 -9.85
C VAL A 158 13.90 26.56 -8.71
N ARG A 159 12.61 26.18 -8.77
CA ARG A 159 12.02 25.25 -7.81
C ARG A 159 12.41 23.81 -8.13
N THR A 160 12.68 23.02 -7.11
CA THR A 160 12.99 21.59 -7.26
C THR A 160 11.92 20.76 -6.57
N LEU A 161 11.25 19.89 -7.33
CA LEU A 161 10.30 18.90 -6.83
C LEU A 161 11.01 17.55 -6.74
N CYS A 162 11.11 17.04 -5.53
CA CYS A 162 11.70 15.73 -5.25
C CYS A 162 10.59 14.70 -5.05
N PHE A 163 10.51 13.74 -5.95
CA PHE A 163 9.60 12.59 -5.82
C PHE A 163 10.36 11.39 -5.28
N VAL A 164 9.83 10.77 -4.23
CA VAL A 164 10.36 9.55 -3.61
C VAL A 164 9.32 8.46 -3.71
N ASP A 165 9.57 7.50 -4.61
CA ASP A 165 8.69 6.33 -4.72
C ASP A 165 9.00 5.32 -3.60
N GLU A 166 7.94 4.75 -3.01
CA GLU A 166 8.00 3.82 -1.89
C GLU A 166 8.84 4.37 -0.71
N ILE A 167 8.56 5.61 -0.31
CA ILE A 167 9.32 6.34 0.73
C ILE A 167 9.43 5.59 2.06
N HIS A 168 8.51 4.67 2.36
CA HIS A 168 8.55 3.81 3.54
C HIS A 168 9.77 2.87 3.55
N ARG A 169 10.41 2.60 2.39
CA ARG A 169 11.63 1.79 2.31
C ARG A 169 12.90 2.56 2.70
N PHE A 170 12.81 3.88 2.80
CA PHE A 170 13.92 4.66 3.35
C PHE A 170 13.99 4.48 4.87
N ASN A 171 15.20 4.24 5.38
CA ASN A 171 15.43 4.24 6.81
C ASN A 171 15.30 5.67 7.40
N ARG A 172 15.24 5.77 8.74
CA ARG A 172 15.06 7.06 9.43
C ARG A 172 16.10 8.10 9.05
N ALA A 173 17.37 7.71 8.91
CA ALA A 173 18.44 8.65 8.55
C ALA A 173 18.31 9.18 7.12
N GLN A 174 17.80 8.39 6.19
CA GLN A 174 17.50 8.82 4.82
C GLN A 174 16.30 9.77 4.79
N GLN A 175 15.24 9.47 5.56
CA GLN A 175 14.08 10.35 5.68
C GLN A 175 14.47 11.69 6.37
N ASP A 176 15.29 11.65 7.40
CA ASP A 176 15.80 12.85 8.09
C ASP A 176 16.66 13.74 7.20
N ALA A 177 17.34 13.18 6.20
CA ALA A 177 18.15 13.94 5.27
C ALA A 177 17.36 14.97 4.45
N PHE A 178 16.04 14.78 4.28
CA PHE A 178 15.17 15.73 3.58
C PHE A 178 14.71 16.90 4.48
N LEU A 179 14.67 16.72 5.82
CA LEU A 179 14.07 17.68 6.74
C LEU A 179 14.60 19.11 6.59
N PRO A 180 15.93 19.36 6.59
CA PRO A 180 16.45 20.73 6.51
C PRO A 180 16.04 21.45 5.23
N TYR A 181 15.89 20.72 4.12
CA TYR A 181 15.59 21.27 2.80
C TYR A 181 14.08 21.49 2.59
N VAL A 182 13.25 20.62 3.21
CA VAL A 182 11.80 20.79 3.29
C VAL A 182 11.45 22.01 4.15
N GLU A 183 12.09 22.16 5.31
CA GLU A 183 11.89 23.29 6.22
C GLU A 183 12.29 24.62 5.61
N LYS A 184 13.41 24.67 4.93
CA LYS A 184 13.87 25.87 4.21
C LYS A 184 13.05 26.16 2.96
N GLY A 185 12.26 25.21 2.47
CA GLY A 185 11.56 25.31 1.18
C GLY A 185 12.52 25.27 -0.01
N SER A 186 13.72 24.67 0.13
CA SER A 186 14.67 24.46 -0.98
C SER A 186 14.17 23.39 -1.93
N ILE A 187 13.34 22.47 -1.44
CA ILE A 187 12.64 21.46 -2.21
C ILE A 187 11.16 21.41 -1.85
N THR A 188 10.36 20.95 -2.79
CA THR A 188 9.03 20.41 -2.52
C THR A 188 9.10 18.88 -2.57
N LEU A 189 8.88 18.22 -1.45
CA LEU A 189 8.91 16.76 -1.36
C LEU A 189 7.55 16.16 -1.69
N ILE A 190 7.49 15.21 -2.61
CA ILE A 190 6.33 14.33 -2.81
C ILE A 190 6.77 12.91 -2.54
N GLY A 191 6.38 12.36 -1.38
CA GLY A 191 6.58 10.94 -1.07
C GLY A 191 5.39 10.11 -1.54
N ALA A 192 5.64 8.96 -2.14
CA ALA A 192 4.61 7.97 -2.46
C ALA A 192 4.80 6.72 -1.61
N THR A 193 3.70 6.15 -1.12
CA THR A 193 3.73 4.91 -0.32
C THR A 193 2.45 4.11 -0.48
N THR A 194 2.56 2.80 -0.39
CA THR A 194 1.44 1.86 -0.25
C THR A 194 1.11 1.57 1.21
N GLU A 195 2.06 1.79 2.12
CA GLU A 195 1.93 1.54 3.54
C GLU A 195 1.36 2.75 4.30
N ASN A 196 0.82 2.52 5.50
CA ASN A 196 0.26 3.61 6.31
C ASN A 196 1.36 4.58 6.77
N PRO A 197 1.32 5.84 6.30
CA PRO A 197 2.38 6.81 6.57
C PRO A 197 2.55 7.13 8.06
N SER A 198 1.54 6.91 8.90
CA SER A 198 1.63 7.15 10.35
C SER A 198 2.57 6.19 11.06
N PHE A 199 2.85 5.01 10.48
CA PHE A 199 3.75 4.02 11.06
C PHE A 199 5.13 4.03 10.40
N GLU A 200 5.17 4.33 9.11
CA GLU A 200 6.35 4.13 8.28
C GLU A 200 7.16 5.42 8.03
N ILE A 201 6.52 6.57 8.16
CA ILE A 201 7.18 7.86 7.91
C ILE A 201 7.53 8.52 9.25
N ASN A 202 8.77 9.04 9.34
CA ASN A 202 9.21 9.79 10.49
C ASN A 202 8.23 10.93 10.83
N ALA A 203 7.83 11.02 12.10
CA ALA A 203 6.87 12.00 12.58
C ALA A 203 7.29 13.45 12.27
N ALA A 204 8.61 13.75 12.31
CA ALA A 204 9.13 15.07 11.96
C ALA A 204 8.93 15.41 10.49
N LEU A 205 9.07 14.44 9.57
CA LEU A 205 8.81 14.63 8.15
C LEU A 205 7.30 14.69 7.88
N LEU A 206 6.53 13.80 8.50
CA LEU A 206 5.08 13.73 8.34
C LEU A 206 4.38 15.03 8.79
N SER A 207 4.86 15.67 9.87
CA SER A 207 4.31 16.94 10.36
C SER A 207 4.49 18.11 9.38
N ARG A 208 5.40 18.01 8.41
CA ARG A 208 5.70 19.01 7.37
C ARG A 208 5.11 18.69 6.02
N CYS A 209 4.49 17.53 5.90
CA CYS A 209 3.88 17.05 4.65
C CYS A 209 2.37 16.91 4.80
N LYS A 210 1.63 17.27 3.76
CA LYS A 210 0.20 17.02 3.71
C LYS A 210 -0.06 15.64 3.13
N VAL A 211 -0.81 14.79 3.84
CA VAL A 211 -1.17 13.45 3.35
C VAL A 211 -2.39 13.55 2.45
N PHE A 212 -2.27 13.00 1.24
CA PHE A 212 -3.38 12.81 0.30
C PHE A 212 -3.58 11.32 0.07
N VAL A 213 -4.80 10.86 0.35
CA VAL A 213 -5.16 9.44 0.19
C VAL A 213 -5.71 9.23 -1.22
N LEU A 214 -4.96 8.48 -2.04
CA LEU A 214 -5.42 8.05 -3.35
C LEU A 214 -6.20 6.74 -3.18
N LYS A 215 -7.38 6.70 -3.77
CA LYS A 215 -8.26 5.54 -3.74
C LYS A 215 -7.99 4.66 -4.96
N GLU A 216 -8.41 3.41 -4.87
CA GLU A 216 -8.47 2.52 -6.03
C GLU A 216 -9.32 3.15 -7.13
N LEU A 217 -8.95 2.90 -8.39
CA LEU A 217 -9.75 3.32 -9.53
C LEU A 217 -11.01 2.47 -9.60
N THR A 218 -12.14 3.08 -9.94
CA THR A 218 -13.38 2.35 -10.14
C THR A 218 -13.34 1.56 -11.46
N ALA A 219 -14.23 0.56 -11.61
CA ALA A 219 -14.35 -0.15 -12.87
C ALA A 219 -14.69 0.81 -14.03
N ASP A 220 -15.50 1.83 -13.78
CA ASP A 220 -15.83 2.87 -14.76
C ASP A 220 -14.59 3.70 -15.15
N ASP A 221 -13.77 4.11 -14.17
CA ASP A 221 -12.52 4.83 -14.41
C ASP A 221 -11.57 3.98 -15.27
N LEU A 222 -11.45 2.69 -14.98
CA LEU A 222 -10.62 1.77 -15.77
C LEU A 222 -11.20 1.51 -17.17
N THR A 223 -12.51 1.38 -17.31
CA THR A 223 -13.18 1.24 -18.60
C THR A 223 -12.95 2.47 -19.49
N GLU A 224 -13.04 3.67 -18.90
CA GLU A 224 -12.69 4.93 -19.60
C GLU A 224 -11.23 4.92 -20.08
N LEU A 225 -10.29 4.52 -19.21
CA LEU A 225 -8.86 4.42 -19.53
C LEU A 225 -8.60 3.41 -20.66
N LEU A 226 -9.20 2.21 -20.61
CA LEU A 226 -9.03 1.17 -21.61
C LEU A 226 -9.62 1.55 -22.96
N THR A 227 -10.81 2.15 -22.96
CA THR A 227 -11.45 2.66 -24.20
C THR A 227 -10.59 3.75 -24.84
N ARG A 228 -10.03 4.64 -24.03
CA ARG A 228 -9.08 5.65 -24.51
C ARG A 228 -7.83 5.00 -25.11
N ALA A 229 -7.28 3.96 -24.47
CA ALA A 229 -6.10 3.25 -24.97
C ALA A 229 -6.31 2.59 -26.33
N LEU A 230 -7.53 2.16 -26.65
CA LEU A 230 -7.89 1.62 -27.96
C LEU A 230 -7.94 2.70 -29.04
N THR A 231 -8.28 3.95 -28.70
CA THR A 231 -8.52 5.02 -29.68
C THR A 231 -7.39 6.07 -29.74
N ASP A 232 -6.57 6.19 -28.71
CA ASP A 232 -5.45 7.17 -28.65
C ASP A 232 -4.26 6.65 -29.50
N LYS A 233 -3.62 7.56 -30.23
CA LYS A 233 -2.41 7.25 -31.03
C LYS A 233 -1.24 6.71 -30.20
N ARG A 234 -1.15 7.08 -28.93
CA ARG A 234 -0.17 6.53 -27.98
C ARG A 234 -0.45 5.06 -27.61
N GLY A 235 -1.71 4.64 -27.75
CA GLY A 235 -2.14 3.27 -27.53
C GLY A 235 -2.22 2.49 -28.84
N PHE A 236 -3.43 2.05 -29.15
CA PHE A 236 -3.75 1.26 -30.35
C PHE A 236 -4.50 2.05 -31.43
N GLY A 237 -4.69 3.37 -31.28
CA GLY A 237 -5.48 4.19 -32.21
C GLY A 237 -4.91 4.31 -33.65
N SER A 238 -3.72 3.74 -33.93
CA SER A 238 -3.20 3.56 -35.28
C SER A 238 -3.52 2.18 -35.89
N MET A 239 -4.13 1.29 -35.13
CA MET A 239 -4.54 -0.06 -35.49
C MET A 239 -6.06 -0.13 -35.48
N ASP A 240 -6.63 -0.97 -36.33
CA ASP A 240 -8.07 -1.24 -36.31
C ASP A 240 -8.35 -2.40 -35.34
N VAL A 241 -8.67 -2.06 -34.09
CA VAL A 241 -8.88 -3.04 -33.00
C VAL A 241 -10.35 -3.10 -32.64
N HIS A 242 -10.94 -4.25 -32.76
CA HIS A 242 -12.33 -4.57 -32.41
C HIS A 242 -12.36 -5.36 -31.10
N MET A 243 -12.95 -4.79 -30.06
CA MET A 243 -13.18 -5.43 -28.76
C MET A 243 -14.54 -5.01 -28.22
N GLU A 244 -15.38 -5.97 -27.86
CA GLU A 244 -16.70 -5.71 -27.29
C GLU A 244 -16.61 -4.98 -25.95
N GLN A 245 -17.58 -4.11 -25.67
CA GLN A 245 -17.60 -3.32 -24.44
C GLN A 245 -17.64 -4.19 -23.18
N GLU A 246 -18.28 -5.35 -23.26
CA GLU A 246 -18.34 -6.33 -22.17
C GLU A 246 -16.95 -6.91 -21.83
N LEU A 247 -16.12 -7.13 -22.85
CA LEU A 247 -14.74 -7.61 -22.65
C LEU A 247 -13.84 -6.51 -22.04
N ILE A 248 -14.05 -5.25 -22.45
CA ILE A 248 -13.36 -4.10 -21.83
C ILE A 248 -13.73 -3.99 -20.36
N ALA A 249 -15.02 -4.09 -20.03
CA ALA A 249 -15.50 -4.08 -18.65
C ALA A 249 -14.95 -5.26 -17.82
N ALA A 250 -14.81 -6.44 -18.44
CA ALA A 250 -14.21 -7.61 -17.80
C ALA A 250 -12.72 -7.38 -17.46
N VAL A 251 -11.94 -6.75 -18.36
CA VAL A 251 -10.55 -6.35 -18.08
C VAL A 251 -10.49 -5.32 -16.95
N ALA A 252 -11.38 -4.31 -16.97
CA ALA A 252 -11.46 -3.28 -15.93
C ALA A 252 -11.75 -3.90 -14.56
N THR A 253 -12.68 -4.83 -14.49
CA THR A 253 -13.04 -5.56 -13.27
C THR A 253 -11.88 -6.43 -12.78
N PHE A 254 -11.24 -7.18 -13.67
CA PHE A 254 -10.09 -8.02 -13.36
C PHE A 254 -8.94 -7.22 -12.76
N ALA A 255 -8.66 -6.04 -13.30
CA ALA A 255 -7.55 -5.19 -12.86
C ALA A 255 -7.70 -4.64 -11.45
N ASN A 256 -8.88 -4.76 -10.83
CA ASN A 256 -9.11 -4.49 -9.42
C ASN A 256 -8.57 -3.13 -8.95
N GLY A 257 -8.81 -2.06 -9.72
CA GLY A 257 -8.41 -0.70 -9.39
C GLY A 257 -6.96 -0.32 -9.76
N ASP A 258 -6.21 -1.23 -10.37
CA ASP A 258 -4.82 -1.01 -10.84
C ASP A 258 -4.80 -0.73 -12.34
N ALA A 259 -4.50 0.53 -12.72
CA ALA A 259 -4.41 0.95 -14.13
C ALA A 259 -3.29 0.25 -14.90
N ARG A 260 -2.17 -0.08 -14.23
CA ARG A 260 -1.04 -0.77 -14.87
C ARG A 260 -1.43 -2.19 -15.25
N THR A 261 -2.07 -2.92 -14.33
CA THR A 261 -2.61 -4.25 -14.60
C THR A 261 -3.66 -4.21 -15.72
N ALA A 262 -4.57 -3.23 -15.71
CA ALA A 262 -5.58 -3.07 -16.76
C ALA A 262 -4.94 -2.88 -18.14
N LEU A 263 -4.01 -1.95 -18.29
CA LEU A 263 -3.35 -1.65 -19.56
C LEU A 263 -2.46 -2.80 -20.05
N ASN A 264 -1.72 -3.47 -19.16
CA ASN A 264 -0.91 -4.63 -19.54
C ASN A 264 -1.79 -5.81 -20.01
N THR A 265 -2.93 -6.02 -19.36
CA THR A 265 -3.88 -7.05 -19.78
C THR A 265 -4.49 -6.72 -21.13
N LEU A 266 -4.88 -5.46 -21.38
CA LEU A 266 -5.36 -5.01 -22.68
C LEU A 266 -4.28 -5.22 -23.76
N GLU A 267 -3.04 -4.82 -23.49
CA GLU A 267 -1.92 -4.99 -24.43
C GLU A 267 -1.74 -6.47 -24.80
N MET A 268 -1.75 -7.36 -23.79
CA MET A 268 -1.63 -8.78 -24.03
C MET A 268 -2.82 -9.32 -24.85
N ALA A 269 -4.04 -8.87 -24.57
CA ALA A 269 -5.23 -9.32 -25.29
C ALA A 269 -5.23 -8.85 -26.75
N VAL A 270 -4.80 -7.61 -27.04
CA VAL A 270 -4.72 -7.09 -28.41
C VAL A 270 -3.60 -7.78 -29.20
N LEU A 271 -2.43 -7.99 -28.60
CA LEU A 271 -1.28 -8.66 -29.25
C LEU A 271 -1.57 -10.14 -29.59
N ASN A 272 -2.52 -10.76 -28.88
CA ASN A 272 -2.95 -12.15 -29.13
C ASN A 272 -4.33 -12.22 -29.81
N GLY A 273 -4.87 -11.09 -30.31
CA GLY A 273 -6.12 -11.03 -31.04
C GLY A 273 -6.04 -11.69 -32.42
N GLU A 274 -7.19 -12.08 -32.97
CA GLU A 274 -7.25 -12.64 -34.31
C GLU A 274 -7.09 -11.54 -35.37
N ILE A 275 -6.11 -11.71 -36.26
CA ILE A 275 -5.83 -10.76 -37.35
C ILE A 275 -6.62 -11.19 -38.57
N ALA A 276 -7.51 -10.34 -39.04
CA ALA A 276 -8.26 -10.56 -40.27
C ALA A 276 -7.45 -10.22 -41.54
N SER A 277 -7.92 -10.60 -42.70
CA SER A 277 -7.24 -10.38 -44.00
C SER A 277 -7.06 -8.90 -44.36
N ASP A 278 -7.85 -8.00 -43.79
CA ASP A 278 -7.76 -6.55 -43.96
C ASP A 278 -6.81 -5.88 -42.93
N GLY A 279 -6.22 -6.68 -42.03
CA GLY A 279 -5.30 -6.20 -40.97
C GLY A 279 -6.00 -5.75 -39.72
N SER A 280 -7.32 -5.84 -39.62
CA SER A 280 -8.05 -5.58 -38.36
C SER A 280 -7.78 -6.66 -37.32
N ILE A 281 -7.77 -6.28 -36.05
CA ILE A 281 -7.52 -7.18 -34.92
C ILE A 281 -8.82 -7.33 -34.14
N THR A 282 -9.31 -8.55 -34.00
CA THR A 282 -10.50 -8.84 -33.18
C THR A 282 -10.09 -9.58 -31.90
N VAL A 283 -10.40 -8.98 -30.73
CA VAL A 283 -10.21 -9.62 -29.44
C VAL A 283 -11.49 -10.35 -29.06
N LYS A 284 -11.44 -11.69 -29.08
CA LYS A 284 -12.54 -12.54 -28.66
C LYS A 284 -12.50 -12.91 -27.20
N LYS A 285 -13.62 -13.39 -26.66
CA LYS A 285 -13.73 -13.85 -25.28
C LYS A 285 -12.71 -14.93 -24.95
N GLU A 286 -12.51 -15.89 -25.84
CA GLU A 286 -11.58 -17.01 -25.67
C GLU A 286 -10.13 -16.52 -25.55
N THR A 287 -9.74 -15.51 -26.33
CA THR A 287 -8.42 -14.88 -26.24
C THR A 287 -8.23 -14.22 -24.89
N LEU A 288 -9.24 -13.48 -24.43
CA LEU A 288 -9.19 -12.83 -23.13
C LEU A 288 -9.15 -13.85 -21.98
N GLU A 289 -9.90 -14.96 -22.07
CA GLU A 289 -9.87 -16.06 -21.09
C GLU A 289 -8.49 -16.71 -21.00
N GLN A 290 -7.76 -16.83 -22.08
CA GLN A 290 -6.38 -17.31 -22.07
C GLN A 290 -5.43 -16.33 -21.41
N CYS A 291 -5.61 -15.01 -21.63
CA CYS A 291 -4.80 -13.96 -21.01
C CYS A 291 -5.05 -13.83 -19.51
N LEU A 292 -6.28 -14.04 -19.05
CA LEU A 292 -6.70 -13.87 -17.66
C LEU A 292 -6.65 -15.15 -16.83
N GLY A 293 -6.53 -16.31 -17.48
CA GLY A 293 -6.75 -17.62 -16.87
C GLY A 293 -8.25 -17.97 -16.79
N LYS A 294 -8.60 -19.20 -17.20
CA LYS A 294 -9.95 -19.68 -17.51
C LYS A 294 -11.08 -19.45 -16.48
N LYS A 295 -10.74 -19.09 -15.23
CA LYS A 295 -11.74 -18.97 -14.15
C LYS A 295 -12.11 -17.51 -13.79
N THR A 296 -11.43 -16.51 -14.33
CA THR A 296 -11.51 -15.12 -13.80
C THR A 296 -12.66 -14.30 -14.40
N LEU A 297 -13.15 -14.64 -15.60
CA LEU A 297 -14.18 -13.86 -16.28
C LEU A 297 -15.61 -14.01 -15.72
N LEU A 298 -15.84 -15.00 -14.87
CA LEU A 298 -17.16 -15.28 -14.29
C LEU A 298 -17.36 -14.67 -12.90
N TYR A 299 -16.35 -13.99 -12.36
CA TYR A 299 -16.39 -13.47 -11.01
C TYR A 299 -16.05 -11.98 -10.96
N ASP A 300 -17.04 -11.17 -10.62
CA ASP A 300 -16.86 -9.74 -10.35
C ASP A 300 -16.26 -9.55 -8.94
N LYS A 301 -14.91 -9.41 -8.84
CA LYS A 301 -14.18 -9.27 -7.58
C LYS A 301 -14.52 -8.01 -6.76
N LYS A 302 -15.24 -7.05 -7.32
CA LYS A 302 -15.65 -5.80 -6.64
C LYS A 302 -17.12 -5.45 -6.82
N GLY A 303 -17.85 -6.22 -7.62
CA GLY A 303 -19.27 -6.03 -7.82
C GLY A 303 -20.11 -6.52 -6.66
N GLU A 304 -21.40 -6.39 -6.81
CA GLU A 304 -22.41 -6.80 -5.82
C GLU A 304 -22.27 -8.29 -5.44
N GLU A 305 -21.88 -9.16 -6.37
CA GLU A 305 -21.69 -10.59 -6.13
C GLU A 305 -20.56 -10.89 -5.15
N HIS A 306 -19.41 -10.19 -5.23
CA HIS A 306 -18.31 -10.32 -4.28
C HIS A 306 -18.75 -10.01 -2.83
N TYR A 307 -19.46 -8.88 -2.65
CA TYR A 307 -19.97 -8.50 -1.34
C TYR A 307 -21.07 -9.45 -0.86
N ASN A 308 -21.88 -9.96 -1.77
CA ASN A 308 -22.94 -10.92 -1.45
C ASN A 308 -22.36 -12.26 -0.99
N LEU A 309 -21.32 -12.78 -1.64
CA LEU A 309 -20.69 -14.06 -1.31
C LEU A 309 -19.98 -14.01 0.05
N ILE A 310 -19.17 -12.98 0.32
CA ILE A 310 -18.51 -12.85 1.63
C ILE A 310 -19.55 -12.60 2.74
N SER A 311 -20.63 -11.86 2.44
CA SER A 311 -21.74 -11.66 3.36
C SER A 311 -22.51 -12.96 3.62
N ALA A 312 -22.72 -13.79 2.59
CA ALA A 312 -23.35 -15.10 2.73
C ALA A 312 -22.50 -16.04 3.58
N LEU A 313 -21.17 -16.09 3.35
CA LEU A 313 -20.24 -16.85 4.19
C LEU A 313 -20.37 -16.43 5.67
N HIS A 314 -20.27 -15.13 5.97
CA HIS A 314 -20.38 -14.63 7.34
C HIS A 314 -21.75 -14.90 7.98
N LYS A 315 -22.85 -14.72 7.23
CA LYS A 315 -24.20 -14.99 7.73
C LYS A 315 -24.43 -16.47 7.99
N SER A 316 -23.89 -17.35 7.14
CA SER A 316 -23.94 -18.80 7.36
C SER A 316 -23.19 -19.20 8.64
N MET A 317 -21.96 -18.69 8.80
CA MET A 317 -21.21 -18.90 10.04
C MET A 317 -21.96 -18.35 11.25
N ARG A 318 -22.57 -17.16 11.20
CA ARG A 318 -23.39 -16.59 12.30
C ARG A 318 -24.61 -17.44 12.62
N ASN A 319 -25.16 -18.10 11.64
CA ASN A 319 -26.29 -19.01 11.81
C ASN A 319 -25.89 -20.42 12.31
N SER A 320 -24.59 -20.67 12.56
CA SER A 320 -24.07 -21.99 12.91
C SER A 320 -24.36 -23.06 11.85
N ASP A 321 -24.33 -22.65 10.58
CA ASP A 321 -24.52 -23.53 9.42
C ASP A 321 -23.17 -23.73 8.72
N PRO A 322 -22.37 -24.74 9.12
CA PRO A 322 -21.07 -25.01 8.54
C PRO A 322 -21.17 -25.49 7.09
N ASP A 323 -22.23 -26.19 6.70
CA ASP A 323 -22.39 -26.71 5.33
C ASP A 323 -22.59 -25.57 4.34
N ALA A 324 -23.48 -24.63 4.64
CA ALA A 324 -23.65 -23.43 3.84
C ALA A 324 -22.37 -22.57 3.83
N ALA A 325 -21.69 -22.42 4.96
CA ALA A 325 -20.45 -21.66 5.05
C ALA A 325 -19.33 -22.27 4.17
N VAL A 326 -19.14 -23.58 4.20
CA VAL A 326 -18.17 -24.29 3.35
C VAL A 326 -18.55 -24.18 1.88
N TYR A 327 -19.83 -24.24 1.54
CA TYR A 327 -20.28 -24.04 0.16
C TYR A 327 -19.91 -22.64 -0.37
N TRP A 328 -20.18 -21.57 0.42
CA TRP A 328 -19.85 -20.21 0.02
C TRP A 328 -18.33 -19.97 -0.05
N LEU A 329 -17.56 -20.58 0.87
CA LEU A 329 -16.10 -20.58 0.79
C LEU A 329 -15.61 -21.22 -0.52
N ALA A 330 -16.08 -22.43 -0.84
CA ALA A 330 -15.69 -23.13 -2.05
C ALA A 330 -16.06 -22.33 -3.31
N ARG A 331 -17.26 -21.73 -3.35
CA ARG A 331 -17.69 -20.88 -4.46
C ARG A 331 -16.77 -19.66 -4.63
N MET A 332 -16.32 -19.02 -3.55
CA MET A 332 -15.39 -17.88 -3.61
C MET A 332 -14.02 -18.34 -4.14
N LEU A 333 -13.48 -19.44 -3.63
CA LEU A 333 -12.17 -19.95 -4.06
C LEU A 333 -12.18 -20.40 -5.51
N GLU A 334 -13.23 -21.12 -5.97
CA GLU A 334 -13.40 -21.54 -7.35
C GLU A 334 -13.62 -20.37 -8.31
N ALA A 335 -14.17 -19.27 -7.81
CA ALA A 335 -14.30 -18.02 -8.56
C ALA A 335 -12.99 -17.22 -8.63
N GLY A 336 -11.91 -17.67 -7.97
CA GLY A 336 -10.59 -17.03 -8.00
C GLY A 336 -10.41 -15.91 -6.96
N GLU A 337 -11.20 -15.91 -5.88
CA GLU A 337 -10.99 -14.96 -4.77
C GLU A 337 -9.64 -15.18 -4.10
N ASP A 338 -9.03 -14.09 -3.64
CA ASP A 338 -7.78 -14.16 -2.87
C ASP A 338 -7.99 -14.91 -1.54
N PRO A 339 -7.35 -16.07 -1.33
CA PRO A 339 -7.49 -16.82 -0.08
C PRO A 339 -7.06 -16.01 1.15
N LEU A 340 -6.10 -15.08 0.99
CA LEU A 340 -5.68 -14.19 2.09
C LEU A 340 -6.75 -13.14 2.40
N PHE A 341 -7.53 -12.69 1.42
CA PHE A 341 -8.69 -11.83 1.66
C PHE A 341 -9.72 -12.57 2.52
N ILE A 342 -10.08 -13.79 2.14
CA ILE A 342 -11.04 -14.61 2.92
C ILE A 342 -10.51 -14.82 4.33
N ALA A 343 -9.24 -15.20 4.49
CA ALA A 343 -8.63 -15.42 5.81
C ALA A 343 -8.66 -14.16 6.68
N ARG A 344 -8.40 -12.97 6.13
CA ARG A 344 -8.55 -11.69 6.86
C ARG A 344 -9.99 -11.48 7.36
N ARG A 345 -10.97 -11.88 6.57
CA ARG A 345 -12.39 -11.79 6.98
C ARG A 345 -12.73 -12.76 8.09
N LEU A 346 -12.13 -13.96 8.10
CA LEU A 346 -12.27 -14.93 9.19
C LEU A 346 -11.64 -14.41 10.50
N ILE A 347 -10.49 -13.75 10.45
CA ILE A 347 -9.86 -13.10 11.62
C ILE A 347 -10.80 -12.04 12.20
N ARG A 348 -11.40 -11.21 11.36
CA ARG A 348 -12.39 -10.23 11.80
C ARG A 348 -13.60 -10.89 12.46
N PHE A 349 -14.14 -11.94 11.84
CA PHE A 349 -15.27 -12.71 12.37
C PHE A 349 -14.97 -13.31 13.75
N ALA A 350 -13.80 -13.91 13.92
CA ALA A 350 -13.37 -14.49 15.19
C ALA A 350 -13.40 -13.47 16.34
N SER A 351 -12.97 -12.23 16.09
CA SER A 351 -12.96 -11.17 17.11
C SER A 351 -14.32 -10.50 17.31
N GLU A 352 -15.10 -10.33 16.24
CA GLU A 352 -16.37 -9.58 16.27
C GLU A 352 -17.55 -10.42 16.71
N ASP A 353 -17.64 -11.67 16.23
CA ASP A 353 -18.82 -12.52 16.41
C ASP A 353 -18.63 -13.62 17.47
N ILE A 354 -17.39 -14.00 17.76
CA ILE A 354 -17.07 -15.01 18.78
C ILE A 354 -16.43 -14.34 20.00
N GLY A 355 -15.46 -13.46 19.80
CA GLY A 355 -14.85 -12.65 20.86
C GLY A 355 -14.34 -13.51 22.02
N LEU A 356 -14.75 -13.13 23.23
CA LEU A 356 -14.34 -13.79 24.48
C LEU A 356 -15.15 -15.04 24.82
N ALA A 357 -16.13 -15.43 24.01
CA ALA A 357 -16.85 -16.67 24.21
C ALA A 357 -15.96 -17.90 23.91
N ASP A 358 -14.99 -17.75 22.99
CA ASP A 358 -13.97 -18.76 22.71
C ASP A 358 -12.63 -18.10 22.32
N ASN A 359 -11.68 -18.12 23.24
CA ASN A 359 -10.36 -17.50 23.05
C ASN A 359 -9.49 -18.22 22.00
N GLN A 360 -9.81 -19.45 21.60
CA GLN A 360 -9.10 -20.18 20.54
C GLN A 360 -9.50 -19.70 19.13
N ALA A 361 -10.68 -19.13 18.99
CA ALA A 361 -11.21 -18.75 17.67
C ALA A 361 -10.29 -17.81 16.89
N LEU A 362 -9.75 -16.78 17.54
CA LEU A 362 -8.80 -15.85 16.94
C LEU A 362 -7.50 -16.55 16.54
N GLN A 363 -6.99 -17.45 17.37
CA GLN A 363 -5.76 -18.20 17.09
C GLN A 363 -5.95 -19.12 15.87
N VAL A 364 -7.08 -19.81 15.79
CA VAL A 364 -7.42 -20.68 14.64
C VAL A 364 -7.49 -19.84 13.35
N ALA A 365 -8.15 -18.69 13.39
CA ALA A 365 -8.26 -17.80 12.21
C ALA A 365 -6.89 -17.25 11.77
N VAL A 366 -6.04 -16.84 12.72
CA VAL A 366 -4.67 -16.36 12.43
C VAL A 366 -3.80 -17.49 11.89
N SER A 367 -3.89 -18.69 12.46
CA SER A 367 -3.16 -19.85 11.97
C SER A 367 -3.58 -20.23 10.54
N ALA A 368 -4.87 -20.16 10.23
CA ALA A 368 -5.37 -20.39 8.87
C ALA A 368 -4.83 -19.33 7.88
N TYR A 369 -4.77 -18.05 8.28
CA TYR A 369 -4.14 -17.00 7.47
C TYR A 369 -2.67 -17.28 7.17
N GLN A 370 -1.90 -17.67 8.20
CA GLN A 370 -0.49 -18.01 8.04
C GLN A 370 -0.31 -19.24 7.14
N ALA A 371 -1.14 -20.29 7.32
CA ALA A 371 -1.12 -21.48 6.49
C ALA A 371 -1.42 -21.14 5.01
N CYS A 372 -2.41 -20.26 4.73
CA CYS A 372 -2.67 -19.78 3.38
C CYS A 372 -1.49 -19.03 2.78
N HIS A 373 -0.79 -18.25 3.60
CA HIS A 373 0.39 -17.49 3.15
C HIS A 373 1.55 -18.41 2.77
N PHE A 374 1.76 -19.51 3.51
CA PHE A 374 2.87 -20.44 3.28
C PHE A 374 2.57 -21.47 2.18
N ASN A 375 1.37 -22.04 2.18
CA ASN A 375 1.02 -23.13 1.28
C ASN A 375 0.52 -22.62 -0.09
N GLY A 376 -0.24 -21.51 -0.11
CA GLY A 376 -0.91 -21.04 -1.30
C GLY A 376 -2.04 -21.95 -1.79
N MET A 377 -2.64 -21.63 -2.94
CA MET A 377 -3.62 -22.47 -3.61
C MET A 377 -2.93 -23.54 -4.46
N PRO A 378 -3.48 -24.72 -4.59
CA PRO A 378 -4.79 -25.17 -4.07
C PRO A 378 -4.79 -25.66 -2.61
N GLU A 379 -3.64 -25.94 -1.99
CA GLU A 379 -3.51 -26.65 -0.72
C GLU A 379 -4.16 -25.90 0.46
N CYS A 380 -4.14 -24.58 0.46
CA CYS A 380 -4.68 -23.79 1.56
C CYS A 380 -6.21 -23.81 1.67
N ASN A 381 -6.93 -24.40 0.69
CA ASN A 381 -8.38 -24.56 0.74
C ASN A 381 -8.83 -25.36 1.97
N VAL A 382 -8.08 -26.41 2.35
CA VAL A 382 -8.36 -27.25 3.52
C VAL A 382 -8.15 -26.47 4.83
N ASN A 383 -7.13 -25.61 4.90
CA ASN A 383 -6.87 -24.76 6.06
C ASN A 383 -8.02 -23.76 6.29
N LEU A 384 -8.52 -23.15 5.21
CA LEU A 384 -9.68 -22.26 5.29
C LEU A 384 -10.96 -22.99 5.66
N THR A 385 -11.18 -24.18 5.09
CA THR A 385 -12.34 -25.02 5.41
C THR A 385 -12.37 -25.39 6.89
N GLN A 386 -11.22 -25.84 7.44
CA GLN A 386 -11.10 -26.14 8.87
C GLN A 386 -11.45 -24.93 9.74
N ALA A 387 -10.92 -23.75 9.43
CA ALA A 387 -11.22 -22.54 10.16
C ALA A 387 -12.70 -22.14 10.05
N VAL A 388 -13.31 -22.23 8.87
CA VAL A 388 -14.74 -21.92 8.65
C VAL A 388 -15.65 -22.84 9.46
N ILE A 389 -15.37 -24.15 9.47
CA ILE A 389 -16.15 -25.11 10.27
C ILE A 389 -16.01 -24.79 11.76
N TYR A 390 -14.80 -24.60 12.25
CA TYR A 390 -14.54 -24.25 13.64
C TYR A 390 -15.31 -22.98 14.06
N LEU A 391 -15.12 -21.89 13.28
CA LEU A 391 -15.77 -20.61 13.56
C LEU A 391 -17.29 -20.66 13.42
N SER A 392 -17.84 -21.57 12.60
CA SER A 392 -19.28 -21.77 12.47
C SER A 392 -19.89 -22.40 13.72
N LEU A 393 -19.16 -23.24 14.43
CA LEU A 393 -19.66 -24.02 15.58
C LEU A 393 -19.23 -23.44 16.93
N ALA A 394 -18.31 -22.50 16.97
CA ALA A 394 -17.84 -21.84 18.19
C ALA A 394 -18.97 -21.07 18.88
N PRO A 395 -18.98 -21.02 20.24
CA PRO A 395 -19.91 -20.16 21.00
C PRO A 395 -19.71 -18.69 20.63
N ARG A 396 -20.73 -17.87 20.75
CA ARG A 396 -20.76 -16.50 20.19
C ARG A 396 -20.92 -15.43 21.24
N SER A 397 -20.15 -14.36 21.07
CA SER A 397 -20.34 -13.10 21.77
C SER A 397 -19.82 -11.94 20.92
N ASN A 398 -20.62 -10.90 20.78
CA ASN A 398 -20.22 -9.63 20.20
C ASN A 398 -19.96 -8.56 21.27
N ALA A 399 -19.79 -8.96 22.52
CA ALA A 399 -19.65 -8.04 23.66
C ALA A 399 -18.42 -7.13 23.53
N ALA A 400 -17.29 -7.65 23.02
CA ALA A 400 -16.09 -6.87 22.77
C ALA A 400 -16.32 -5.80 21.68
N TYR A 401 -16.97 -6.14 20.58
CA TYR A 401 -17.33 -5.20 19.52
C TYR A 401 -18.26 -4.09 20.04
N ARG A 402 -19.33 -4.46 20.76
CA ARG A 402 -20.28 -3.50 21.36
C ARG A 402 -19.61 -2.58 22.37
N ALA A 403 -18.70 -3.12 23.20
CA ALA A 403 -17.93 -2.34 24.16
C ALA A 403 -17.10 -1.25 23.46
N TYR A 404 -16.39 -1.61 22.37
CA TYR A 404 -15.59 -0.64 21.62
C TYR A 404 -16.46 0.43 20.95
N GLU A 405 -17.57 0.06 20.29
CA GLU A 405 -18.44 1.04 19.62
C GLU A 405 -19.08 2.03 20.62
N ALA A 406 -19.49 1.55 21.80
CA ALA A 406 -20.00 2.41 22.87
C ALA A 406 -18.90 3.37 23.41
N ALA A 407 -17.71 2.85 23.68
CA ALA A 407 -16.56 3.66 24.14
C ALA A 407 -16.14 4.69 23.08
N LYS A 408 -16.12 4.31 21.80
CA LYS A 408 -15.81 5.19 20.67
C LYS A 408 -16.83 6.34 20.54
N ALA A 409 -18.12 6.06 20.71
CA ALA A 409 -19.17 7.10 20.68
C ALA A 409 -18.94 8.15 21.78
N ASP A 410 -18.65 7.72 23.02
CA ASP A 410 -18.32 8.64 24.10
C ASP A 410 -17.01 9.37 23.86
N ALA A 411 -15.96 8.71 23.38
CA ALA A 411 -14.67 9.33 23.07
C ALA A 411 -14.80 10.41 22.00
N LEU A 412 -15.59 10.20 20.95
CA LEU A 412 -15.79 11.20 19.89
C LEU A 412 -16.54 12.46 20.38
N THR A 413 -17.43 12.29 21.34
CA THR A 413 -18.21 13.42 21.91
C THR A 413 -17.50 14.14 23.03
N ARG A 414 -16.48 13.53 23.65
CA ARG A 414 -15.80 14.01 24.84
C ARG A 414 -14.27 14.00 24.73
N LEU A 415 -13.73 14.36 23.57
CA LEU A 415 -12.29 14.38 23.29
C LEU A 415 -11.45 15.27 24.24
N SER A 416 -12.08 16.23 24.89
CA SER A 416 -11.42 17.17 25.81
C SER A 416 -11.37 16.70 27.27
N GLU A 417 -12.01 15.58 27.61
CA GLU A 417 -11.98 15.04 28.98
C GLU A 417 -10.53 14.66 29.39
N PRO A 418 -9.99 15.20 30.46
CA PRO A 418 -8.64 14.91 30.86
C PRO A 418 -8.51 13.52 31.48
N VAL A 419 -7.33 12.91 31.34
CA VAL A 419 -7.01 11.70 32.10
C VAL A 419 -7.03 12.02 33.60
N PRO A 420 -7.71 11.22 34.46
CA PRO A 420 -7.73 11.43 35.91
C PRO A 420 -6.32 11.54 36.50
N LEU A 421 -6.12 12.48 37.45
CA LEU A 421 -4.80 12.72 38.05
C LEU A 421 -4.20 11.46 38.69
N VAL A 422 -5.05 10.65 39.34
CA VAL A 422 -4.64 9.42 40.03
C VAL A 422 -3.92 8.40 39.13
N ILE A 423 -4.22 8.37 37.81
CA ILE A 423 -3.58 7.45 36.88
C ILE A 423 -2.55 8.12 35.96
N ARG A 424 -2.21 9.38 36.20
CA ARG A 424 -1.12 10.06 35.44
C ARG A 424 0.23 9.72 36.06
N ASN A 425 1.23 9.55 35.21
CA ASN A 425 2.63 9.40 35.67
C ASN A 425 3.24 10.75 36.01
N ALA A 426 4.05 10.81 37.07
CA ALA A 426 4.81 12.00 37.52
C ALA A 426 6.33 11.80 37.34
N PRO A 427 6.86 11.73 36.09
CA PRO A 427 8.30 11.51 35.85
C PRO A 427 9.16 12.73 36.18
N THR A 428 8.58 13.89 36.43
CA THR A 428 9.30 15.11 36.77
C THR A 428 8.77 15.73 38.07
N ARG A 429 9.64 16.45 38.81
CA ARG A 429 9.28 17.13 40.06
C ARG A 429 8.08 18.10 39.88
N LEU A 430 8.00 18.78 38.75
CA LEU A 430 6.87 19.66 38.46
C LEU A 430 5.54 18.87 38.34
N MET A 431 5.55 17.67 37.76
CA MET A 431 4.34 16.82 37.65
C MET A 431 3.93 16.29 39.03
N ASP A 432 4.89 15.99 39.91
CA ASP A 432 4.65 15.61 41.29
C ASP A 432 4.00 16.76 42.07
N GLU A 433 4.56 17.98 41.95
CA GLU A 433 3.98 19.21 42.51
C GLU A 433 2.56 19.52 41.96
N LEU A 434 2.20 19.02 40.77
CA LEU A 434 0.88 19.11 40.19
C LEU A 434 -0.05 17.92 40.54
N HIS A 435 0.32 17.12 41.55
CA HIS A 435 -0.46 16.00 42.09
C HIS A 435 -0.72 14.86 41.08
N TYR A 436 0.18 14.67 40.09
CA TYR A 436 0.09 13.54 39.17
C TYR A 436 0.39 12.23 39.90
N GLY A 437 -0.51 11.24 39.77
CA GLY A 437 -0.38 9.95 40.40
C GLY A 437 -0.71 9.95 41.92
N GLU A 438 -1.18 11.09 42.47
CA GLU A 438 -1.56 11.15 43.88
C GLU A 438 -2.75 10.23 44.15
N GLY A 439 -2.63 9.37 45.18
CA GLY A 439 -3.64 8.36 45.50
C GLY A 439 -3.60 7.12 44.63
N TYR A 440 -2.63 6.99 43.72
CA TYR A 440 -2.47 5.76 42.92
C TYR A 440 -2.08 4.57 43.79
N VAL A 441 -2.85 3.51 43.72
CA VAL A 441 -2.58 2.24 44.37
C VAL A 441 -2.18 1.20 43.32
N TYR A 442 -0.96 0.67 43.46
CA TYR A 442 -0.51 -0.40 42.56
C TYR A 442 -1.26 -1.70 42.88
N ALA A 443 -2.11 -2.14 41.96
CA ALA A 443 -3.01 -3.27 42.21
C ALA A 443 -2.30 -4.57 42.62
N HIS A 444 -1.03 -4.78 42.20
CA HIS A 444 -0.24 -5.94 42.61
C HIS A 444 0.14 -5.97 44.10
N ASP A 445 0.08 -4.82 44.76
CA ASP A 445 0.38 -4.71 46.20
C ASP A 445 -0.85 -4.99 47.08
N THR A 446 -2.04 -5.08 46.48
CA THR A 446 -3.27 -5.45 47.18
C THR A 446 -3.48 -6.98 47.19
N GLU A 447 -4.21 -7.50 48.17
CA GLU A 447 -4.47 -8.92 48.32
C GLU A 447 -5.31 -9.44 47.12
N GLU A 448 -6.35 -8.72 46.74
CA GLU A 448 -7.24 -9.07 45.63
C GLU A 448 -6.70 -8.72 44.24
N LYS A 449 -5.54 -8.10 44.16
CA LYS A 449 -4.94 -7.58 42.92
C LYS A 449 -5.86 -6.57 42.20
N ILE A 450 -6.68 -5.85 42.98
CA ILE A 450 -7.61 -4.81 42.52
C ILE A 450 -7.45 -3.61 43.46
N ALA A 451 -7.40 -2.39 42.91
CA ALA A 451 -7.39 -1.16 43.69
C ALA A 451 -8.75 -0.44 43.60
N ARG A 452 -9.17 0.17 44.74
CA ARG A 452 -10.38 0.98 44.83
C ARG A 452 -10.08 2.40 44.31
N MET A 453 -10.01 2.56 43.01
CA MET A 453 -9.84 3.86 42.37
C MET A 453 -10.59 3.95 41.06
N THR A 454 -11.00 5.16 40.67
CA THR A 454 -11.68 5.45 39.40
C THR A 454 -10.66 5.74 38.31
N CYS A 455 -10.68 4.95 37.24
CA CYS A 455 -9.79 5.11 36.09
C CYS A 455 -10.43 5.84 34.90
N LEU A 456 -11.74 6.02 34.90
CA LEU A 456 -12.45 6.81 33.89
C LEU A 456 -12.47 8.29 34.29
N PRO A 457 -12.58 9.22 33.32
CA PRO A 457 -12.84 10.62 33.60
C PRO A 457 -14.12 10.81 34.40
N ASP A 458 -14.19 11.88 35.17
CA ASP A 458 -15.35 12.15 36.06
C ASP A 458 -16.69 12.15 35.33
N GLY A 459 -16.72 12.69 34.11
CA GLY A 459 -17.95 12.68 33.28
C GLY A 459 -18.37 11.31 32.78
N LEU A 460 -17.54 10.27 32.97
CA LEU A 460 -17.72 8.90 32.47
C LEU A 460 -17.63 7.84 33.58
N LYS A 461 -17.45 8.24 34.84
CA LYS A 461 -17.20 7.32 35.97
C LYS A 461 -18.18 6.16 36.11
N ASP A 462 -19.46 6.39 35.76
CA ASP A 462 -20.54 5.41 35.88
C ASP A 462 -20.74 4.57 34.58
N ARG A 463 -19.90 4.78 33.56
CA ARG A 463 -20.01 4.04 32.29
C ARG A 463 -19.53 2.60 32.44
N GLN A 464 -20.28 1.70 31.84
CA GLN A 464 -19.95 0.28 31.75
C GLN A 464 -19.99 -0.14 30.28
N TYR A 465 -18.82 -0.16 29.62
CA TYR A 465 -18.75 -0.51 28.21
C TYR A 465 -18.79 -2.02 27.96
N TYR A 466 -18.03 -2.80 28.72
CA TYR A 466 -18.01 -4.24 28.59
C TYR A 466 -19.12 -4.89 29.39
N GLN A 467 -20.04 -5.55 28.69
CA GLN A 467 -21.16 -6.33 29.21
C GLN A 467 -21.01 -7.77 28.68
N PRO A 468 -20.49 -8.68 29.49
CA PRO A 468 -20.26 -10.07 29.10
C PRO A 468 -21.53 -10.78 28.64
N GLY A 469 -21.38 -11.65 27.63
CA GLY A 469 -22.42 -12.58 27.21
C GLY A 469 -22.62 -13.74 28.21
N THR A 470 -23.37 -14.72 27.75
CA THR A 470 -23.74 -15.90 28.55
C THR A 470 -23.27 -17.20 27.92
N GLN A 471 -22.46 -17.16 26.85
CA GLN A 471 -22.00 -18.34 26.14
C GLN A 471 -20.49 -18.56 26.32
N GLY A 472 -20.11 -19.83 26.27
CA GLY A 472 -18.72 -20.26 26.28
C GLY A 472 -17.94 -19.76 27.51
N GLU A 473 -16.69 -19.40 27.29
CA GLU A 473 -15.78 -18.93 28.35
C GLU A 473 -16.18 -17.55 28.92
N GLU A 474 -17.07 -16.82 28.27
CA GLU A 474 -17.45 -15.48 28.71
C GLU A 474 -18.27 -15.49 30.01
N THR A 475 -18.87 -16.63 30.37
CA THR A 475 -19.47 -16.84 31.68
C THR A 475 -18.46 -16.68 32.81
N VAL A 476 -17.25 -17.20 32.66
CA VAL A 476 -16.13 -17.05 33.63
C VAL A 476 -15.68 -15.59 33.75
N TRP A 477 -15.62 -14.89 32.62
CA TRP A 477 -15.26 -13.44 32.60
C TRP A 477 -16.34 -12.61 33.29
N LYS A 478 -17.61 -13.00 33.13
CA LYS A 478 -18.74 -12.34 33.82
C LYS A 478 -18.59 -12.41 35.32
N GLU A 479 -18.38 -13.61 35.87
CA GLU A 479 -18.19 -13.81 37.29
C GLU A 479 -17.00 -13.01 37.86
N ARG A 480 -15.87 -13.00 37.13
CA ARG A 480 -14.70 -12.20 37.51
C ARG A 480 -14.98 -10.71 37.51
N LEU A 481 -15.72 -10.23 36.52
CA LEU A 481 -16.09 -8.82 36.39
C LEU A 481 -17.01 -8.37 37.52
N GLU A 482 -18.04 -9.20 37.88
CA GLU A 482 -18.97 -8.94 38.96
C GLU A 482 -18.24 -8.86 40.32
N LYS A 483 -17.33 -9.80 40.61
CA LYS A 483 -16.45 -9.76 41.78
C LYS A 483 -15.60 -8.50 41.84
N SER A 484 -15.01 -8.12 40.69
CA SER A 484 -14.17 -6.93 40.58
C SER A 484 -14.96 -5.63 40.80
N ARG A 485 -16.18 -5.55 40.31
CA ARG A 485 -17.08 -4.40 40.48
C ARG A 485 -17.51 -4.29 41.94
N ALA A 486 -18.01 -5.38 42.52
CA ALA A 486 -18.43 -5.42 43.94
C ALA A 486 -17.29 -5.05 44.91
N PHE A 487 -16.04 -5.35 44.59
CA PHE A 487 -14.90 -4.95 45.40
C PHE A 487 -14.60 -3.44 45.29
N ARG A 488 -14.86 -2.80 44.13
CA ARG A 488 -14.62 -1.37 43.95
C ARG A 488 -15.70 -0.47 44.54
N GLU A 489 -16.93 -0.96 44.60
CA GLU A 489 -18.03 -0.32 45.31
C GLU A 489 -17.80 -0.37 46.85
#